data_48a7744aefb10b2781aa2dcc274e8afc
#
_entry.id   48a7744aefb10b2781aa2dcc274e8afc
#
_cell.length_a   1.000
_cell.length_b   1.000
_cell.length_c   1.000
_cell.angle_alpha   90.00
_cell.angle_beta   90.00
_cell.angle_gamma   90.00
#
_symmetry.space_group_name_H-M   'P 1'
#
loop_
_entity.id
_entity.type
_entity.pdbx_description
1 polymer ?
#
loop_
_entity_poly.entity_id
_entity_poly.type
_entity_poly.pdbx_seq_one_letter_code
_entity_poly.pdbx_strand_id
1 'polypeptide(L)'
;MKAARFYDRNDIRIEDIPAPKVAPGEVLVKVAWCGICGTDLHEYLDGPIFCPQHGHPHPISGEDSPVTMGHEFSGVVKELGEGVTDLEVGDHVVVEPYIIDDSVDVGPDSKTYHLSKNMNFIGLAGRGGGLSEVVSV
;
A
#
# COMPACT_ATOMS: atom_id res chain seq x y z
N MET A 1 0.34 0.93 16.08
CA MET A 1 1.33 0.12 15.37
C MET A 1 2.46 0.99 14.85
N LYS A 2 3.66 0.42 14.73
CA LYS A 2 4.79 1.15 14.11
C LYS A 2 4.71 1.12 12.60
N ALA A 3 5.09 2.26 11.97
CA ALA A 3 5.15 2.40 10.53
C ALA A 3 6.28 3.36 10.12
N ALA A 4 6.91 3.09 8.96
CA ALA A 4 7.84 4.02 8.33
C ALA A 4 7.07 4.96 7.41
N ARG A 5 7.02 6.23 7.79
CA ARG A 5 6.23 7.29 7.13
C ARG A 5 7.13 8.21 6.32
N PHE A 6 6.89 8.28 5.02
CA PHE A 6 7.56 9.22 4.12
C PHE A 6 6.85 10.56 4.14
N TYR A 7 7.56 11.60 4.51
CA TYR A 7 7.08 12.98 4.55
C TYR A 7 7.52 13.79 3.34
N ASP A 8 8.79 13.67 3.00
CA ASP A 8 9.43 14.38 1.90
C ASP A 8 10.83 13.81 1.68
N ARG A 9 11.56 14.35 0.73
CA ARG A 9 12.95 14.03 0.42
C ARG A 9 13.84 14.04 1.67
N ASN A 10 14.54 12.95 1.89
CA ASN A 10 15.38 12.69 3.06
C ASN A 10 14.63 12.69 4.41
N ASP A 11 13.31 12.57 4.41
CA ASP A 11 12.49 12.59 5.62
C ASP A 11 11.56 11.37 5.70
N ILE A 12 12.08 10.28 6.25
CA ILE A 12 11.31 9.10 6.66
C ILE A 12 11.37 9.01 8.18
N ARG A 13 10.19 8.85 8.81
CA ARG A 13 10.05 8.77 10.27
C ARG A 13 9.40 7.47 10.68
N ILE A 14 9.89 6.89 11.79
CA ILE A 14 9.22 5.76 12.43
C ILE A 14 8.23 6.31 13.44
N GLU A 15 6.96 6.06 13.21
CA GLU A 15 5.86 6.60 14.01
C GLU A 15 4.95 5.52 14.53
N ASP A 16 4.29 5.82 15.66
CA ASP A 16 3.17 5.03 16.14
C ASP A 16 1.87 5.60 15.56
N ILE A 17 1.22 4.83 14.68
CA ILE A 17 -0.03 5.20 14.02
C ILE A 17 -1.16 4.22 14.39
N PRO A 18 -2.42 4.59 14.25
CA PRO A 18 -3.53 3.65 14.38
C PRO A 18 -3.38 2.48 13.40
N ALA A 19 -3.73 1.28 13.86
CA ALA A 19 -3.83 0.14 12.94
C ALA A 19 -5.02 0.35 11.98
N PRO A 20 -4.90 -0.07 10.71
CA PRO A 20 -6.01 0.02 9.78
C PRO A 20 -7.15 -0.91 10.22
N LYS A 21 -8.38 -0.54 9.85
CA LYS A 21 -9.55 -1.41 9.96
C LYS A 21 -9.76 -2.07 8.61
N VAL A 22 -10.11 -3.35 8.63
CA VAL A 22 -10.46 -4.07 7.40
C VAL A 22 -11.82 -3.59 6.89
N ALA A 23 -11.90 -3.25 5.60
CA ALA A 23 -13.14 -2.91 4.93
C ALA A 23 -13.73 -4.15 4.19
N PRO A 24 -15.00 -4.10 3.76
CA PRO A 24 -15.55 -5.14 2.90
C PRO A 24 -14.69 -5.35 1.65
N GLY A 25 -14.39 -6.61 1.34
CA GLY A 25 -13.51 -7.00 0.24
C GLY A 25 -12.01 -6.91 0.52
N GLU A 26 -11.61 -6.35 1.65
CA GLU A 26 -10.20 -6.23 2.04
C GLU A 26 -9.76 -7.35 3.00
N VAL A 27 -8.45 -7.48 3.13
CA VAL A 27 -7.80 -8.46 4.01
C VAL A 27 -6.78 -7.73 4.89
N LEU A 28 -6.82 -7.95 6.20
CA LEU A 28 -5.78 -7.46 7.10
C LEU A 28 -4.61 -8.45 7.12
N VAL A 29 -3.47 -8.00 6.64
CA VAL A 29 -2.24 -8.80 6.59
C VAL A 29 -1.30 -8.35 7.70
N LYS A 30 -0.89 -9.28 8.58
CA LYS A 30 0.25 -9.08 9.47
C LYS A 30 1.52 -9.27 8.68
N VAL A 31 2.26 -8.20 8.47
CA VAL A 31 3.51 -8.22 7.68
C VAL A 31 4.56 -9.07 8.37
N ALA A 32 5.14 -10.00 7.63
CA ALA A 32 6.26 -10.83 8.08
C ALA A 32 7.59 -10.33 7.52
N TRP A 33 7.59 -9.94 6.25
CA TRP A 33 8.78 -9.47 5.53
C TRP A 33 8.38 -8.36 4.57
N CYS A 34 9.23 -7.33 4.50
CA CYS A 34 9.13 -6.28 3.50
C CYS A 34 10.52 -6.02 2.92
N GLY A 35 10.63 -6.09 1.60
CA GLY A 35 11.81 -5.66 0.86
C GLY A 35 11.90 -4.14 0.77
N ILE A 36 13.10 -3.63 0.54
CA ILE A 36 13.34 -2.24 0.15
C ILE A 36 13.66 -2.25 -1.34
N CYS A 37 12.78 -1.67 -2.12
CA CYS A 37 12.96 -1.50 -3.56
C CYS A 37 13.86 -0.31 -3.88
N GLY A 38 14.45 -0.31 -5.07
CA GLY A 38 15.11 0.88 -5.61
C GLY A 38 14.19 2.10 -5.68
N THR A 39 12.88 1.88 -5.87
CA THR A 39 11.87 2.95 -5.86
C THR A 39 11.77 3.62 -4.50
N ASP A 40 11.79 2.88 -3.39
CA ASP A 40 11.80 3.46 -2.03
C ASP A 40 13.02 4.35 -1.82
N LEU A 41 14.18 3.91 -2.34
CA LEU A 41 15.42 4.68 -2.26
C LEU A 41 15.34 5.96 -3.11
N HIS A 42 14.76 5.90 -4.31
CA HIS A 42 14.57 7.07 -5.16
C HIS A 42 13.58 8.07 -4.54
N GLU A 43 12.50 7.59 -3.94
CA GLU A 43 11.60 8.47 -3.16
C GLU A 43 12.37 9.20 -2.06
N TYR A 44 13.19 8.47 -1.29
CA TYR A 44 13.97 9.07 -0.20
C TYR A 44 14.99 10.09 -0.70
N LEU A 45 15.74 9.79 -1.76
CA LEU A 45 16.85 10.65 -2.22
C LEU A 45 16.40 11.81 -3.12
N ASP A 46 15.43 11.58 -3.97
CA ASP A 46 15.05 12.47 -5.06
C ASP A 46 13.57 12.86 -5.08
N GLY A 47 12.75 12.15 -4.28
CA GLY A 47 11.29 12.31 -4.31
C GLY A 47 10.77 13.59 -3.65
N PRO A 48 9.45 13.71 -3.60
CA PRO A 48 8.45 12.71 -4.02
C PRO A 48 8.36 12.54 -5.55
N ILE A 49 8.32 11.27 -6.00
CA ILE A 49 8.17 10.89 -7.41
C ILE A 49 6.82 10.17 -7.61
N PHE A 50 6.60 9.06 -6.88
CA PHE A 50 5.35 8.28 -6.86
C PHE A 50 4.49 8.62 -5.64
N CYS A 51 5.13 8.97 -4.52
CA CYS A 51 4.42 9.41 -3.32
C CYS A 51 3.71 10.74 -3.56
N PRO A 52 2.49 10.92 -3.03
CA PRO A 52 1.80 12.19 -3.11
C PRO A 52 2.56 13.29 -2.36
N GLN A 53 2.52 14.49 -2.89
CA GLN A 53 3.03 15.68 -2.21
C GLN A 53 1.97 16.22 -1.25
N HIS A 54 2.41 16.83 -0.16
CA HIS A 54 1.49 17.45 0.79
C HIS A 54 0.58 18.48 0.11
N GLY A 55 -0.73 18.33 0.30
CA GLY A 55 -1.76 19.14 -0.36
C GLY A 55 -2.13 18.67 -1.78
N HIS A 56 -1.54 17.58 -2.26
CA HIS A 56 -1.82 17.00 -3.57
C HIS A 56 -2.11 15.49 -3.44
N PRO A 57 -3.29 15.12 -2.93
CA PRO A 57 -3.62 13.72 -2.68
C PRO A 57 -3.61 12.90 -3.97
N HIS A 58 -3.24 11.64 -3.83
CA HIS A 58 -3.24 10.69 -4.94
C HIS A 58 -4.67 10.51 -5.50
N PRO A 59 -4.86 10.56 -6.83
CA PRO A 59 -6.20 10.61 -7.44
C PRO A 59 -7.06 9.38 -7.19
N ILE A 60 -6.47 8.21 -6.94
CA ILE A 60 -7.21 6.96 -6.69
C ILE A 60 -7.39 6.72 -5.19
N SER A 61 -6.31 6.73 -4.41
CA SER A 61 -6.39 6.46 -2.96
C SER A 61 -6.97 7.62 -2.16
N GLY A 62 -6.86 8.84 -2.66
CA GLY A 62 -7.23 10.05 -1.93
C GLY A 62 -6.29 10.41 -0.77
N GLU A 63 -5.23 9.63 -0.57
CA GLU A 63 -4.27 9.88 0.51
C GLU A 63 -3.24 10.92 0.11
N ASP A 64 -2.81 11.69 1.10
CA ASP A 64 -1.81 12.74 1.03
C ASP A 64 -0.57 12.35 1.86
N SER A 65 0.55 13.05 1.67
CA SER A 65 1.72 12.89 2.54
C SER A 65 1.38 13.27 4.00
N PRO A 66 1.88 12.53 5.01
CA PRO A 66 2.83 11.41 4.88
C PRO A 66 2.15 10.06 4.58
N VAL A 67 2.79 9.24 3.75
CA VAL A 67 2.34 7.88 3.42
C VAL A 67 3.23 6.82 4.07
N THR A 68 2.68 5.64 4.37
CA THR A 68 3.47 4.50 4.83
C THR A 68 4.15 3.84 3.64
N MET A 69 5.45 3.59 3.73
CA MET A 69 6.24 3.02 2.65
C MET A 69 6.23 1.48 2.63
N GLY A 70 6.83 0.92 1.58
CA GLY A 70 7.03 -0.51 1.38
C GLY A 70 5.96 -1.15 0.52
N HIS A 71 6.34 -1.56 -0.68
CA HIS A 71 5.43 -2.13 -1.69
C HIS A 71 5.84 -3.54 -2.13
N GLU A 72 6.85 -4.13 -1.51
CA GLU A 72 7.31 -5.51 -1.75
C GLU A 72 7.23 -6.29 -0.45
N PHE A 73 6.06 -6.87 -0.12
CA PHE A 73 5.87 -7.50 1.18
C PHE A 73 5.03 -8.78 1.14
N SER A 74 5.24 -9.56 2.18
CA SER A 74 4.48 -10.78 2.45
C SER A 74 4.11 -10.85 3.93
N GLY A 75 3.10 -11.65 4.22
CA GLY A 75 2.64 -11.76 5.59
C GLY A 75 1.64 -12.90 5.79
N VAL A 76 0.94 -12.82 6.89
CA VAL A 76 -0.09 -13.78 7.28
C VAL A 76 -1.42 -13.06 7.42
N VAL A 77 -2.46 -13.63 6.82
CA VAL A 77 -3.83 -13.14 6.93
C VAL A 77 -4.27 -13.16 8.39
N LYS A 78 -4.66 -12.00 8.91
CA LYS A 78 -5.08 -11.82 10.30
C LYS A 78 -6.59 -11.65 10.46
N GLU A 79 -7.22 -11.00 9.48
CA GLU A 79 -8.65 -10.71 9.47
C GLU A 79 -9.13 -10.62 8.03
N LEU A 80 -10.37 -11.04 7.79
CA LEU A 80 -11.02 -10.97 6.48
C LEU A 80 -12.17 -9.97 6.54
N GLY A 81 -12.26 -9.10 5.56
CA GLY A 81 -13.41 -8.24 5.34
C GLY A 81 -14.61 -9.00 4.81
N GLU A 82 -15.78 -8.40 4.93
CA GLU A 82 -17.01 -8.99 4.41
C GLU A 82 -16.89 -9.27 2.90
N GLY A 83 -17.30 -10.47 2.48
CA GLY A 83 -17.29 -10.88 1.08
C GLY A 83 -16.01 -11.57 0.60
N VAL A 84 -14.95 -11.60 1.38
CA VAL A 84 -13.74 -12.37 1.06
C VAL A 84 -13.99 -13.84 1.33
N THR A 85 -13.85 -14.70 0.30
CA THR A 85 -14.19 -16.13 0.36
C THR A 85 -13.09 -17.06 -0.13
N ASP A 86 -12.04 -16.53 -0.69
CA ASP A 86 -10.92 -17.24 -1.33
C ASP A 86 -9.66 -17.31 -0.47
N LEU A 87 -9.71 -16.73 0.73
CA LEU A 87 -8.63 -16.74 1.72
C LEU A 87 -9.17 -17.16 3.09
N GLU A 88 -8.26 -17.63 3.95
CA GLU A 88 -8.54 -17.97 5.34
C GLU A 88 -7.57 -17.26 6.30
N VAL A 89 -8.01 -17.00 7.53
CA VAL A 89 -7.13 -16.47 8.58
C VAL A 89 -6.02 -17.49 8.86
N GLY A 90 -4.78 -17.03 8.78
CA GLY A 90 -3.58 -17.87 8.90
C GLY A 90 -2.90 -18.17 7.56
N ASP A 91 -3.51 -17.86 6.44
CA ASP A 91 -2.88 -18.00 5.13
C ASP A 91 -1.62 -17.14 5.00
N HIS A 92 -0.60 -17.72 4.37
CA HIS A 92 0.62 -17.01 4.01
C HIS A 92 0.45 -16.41 2.62
N VAL A 93 0.59 -15.11 2.53
CA VAL A 93 0.33 -14.35 1.30
C VAL A 93 1.50 -13.46 0.89
N VAL A 94 1.62 -13.26 -0.41
CA VAL A 94 2.41 -12.19 -1.01
C VAL A 94 1.43 -11.18 -1.58
N VAL A 95 1.66 -9.91 -1.33
CA VAL A 95 0.75 -8.86 -1.79
C VAL A 95 1.20 -8.32 -3.14
N GLU A 96 0.28 -8.31 -4.10
CA GLU A 96 0.41 -7.57 -5.34
C GLU A 96 -0.05 -6.13 -5.09
N PRO A 97 0.87 -5.13 -5.12
CA PRO A 97 0.61 -3.85 -4.47
C PRO A 97 -0.11 -2.82 -5.36
N TYR A 98 -0.66 -3.20 -6.51
CA TYR A 98 -1.24 -2.23 -7.44
C TYR A 98 -2.46 -1.51 -6.86
N ILE A 99 -2.48 -0.19 -7.03
CA ILE A 99 -3.64 0.68 -6.84
C ILE A 99 -4.12 1.09 -8.24
N ILE A 100 -5.29 0.63 -8.62
CA ILE A 100 -5.91 0.89 -9.94
C ILE A 100 -7.31 1.48 -9.76
N ASP A 101 -7.80 2.16 -10.79
CA ASP A 101 -9.17 2.65 -10.85
C ASP A 101 -10.00 1.76 -11.78
N ASP A 102 -10.65 0.78 -11.21
CA ASP A 102 -11.48 -0.20 -11.93
C ASP A 102 -12.65 0.42 -12.68
N SER A 103 -13.06 1.65 -12.30
CA SER A 103 -14.19 2.35 -12.94
C SER A 103 -13.81 3.01 -14.27
N VAL A 104 -12.53 3.24 -14.51
CA VAL A 104 -12.05 4.07 -15.64
C VAL A 104 -11.25 3.28 -16.65
N ASP A 105 -10.44 2.32 -16.22
CA ASP A 105 -9.40 1.79 -17.10
C ASP A 105 -9.66 0.38 -17.60
N VAL A 106 -9.69 -0.60 -16.76
CA VAL A 106 -9.70 -1.99 -17.18
C VAL A 106 -10.34 -2.79 -16.07
N GLY A 107 -11.38 -3.51 -16.43
CA GLY A 107 -12.03 -4.38 -15.44
C GLY A 107 -11.04 -5.37 -14.81
N PRO A 108 -11.38 -5.95 -13.66
CA PRO A 108 -10.52 -6.84 -12.89
C PRO A 108 -10.01 -8.06 -13.68
N ASP A 109 -10.68 -8.42 -14.76
CA ASP A 109 -10.29 -9.51 -15.66
C ASP A 109 -9.24 -9.09 -16.71
N SER A 110 -8.85 -7.83 -16.74
CA SER A 110 -7.87 -7.37 -17.71
C SER A 110 -6.45 -7.79 -17.31
N LYS A 111 -5.78 -8.45 -18.22
CA LYS A 111 -4.35 -8.79 -18.08
C LYS A 111 -3.41 -7.57 -18.18
N THR A 112 -3.95 -6.38 -18.34
CA THR A 112 -3.21 -5.14 -18.57
C THR A 112 -3.47 -4.06 -17.53
N TYR A 113 -4.04 -4.42 -16.37
CA TYR A 113 -4.33 -3.48 -15.27
C TYR A 113 -3.08 -2.68 -14.82
N HIS A 114 -1.90 -3.27 -14.94
CA HIS A 114 -0.63 -2.63 -14.64
C HIS A 114 -0.26 -1.49 -15.61
N LEU A 115 -1.04 -1.28 -16.67
CA LEU A 115 -0.92 -0.17 -17.62
C LEU A 115 -2.02 0.88 -17.40
N SER A 116 -2.80 0.75 -16.33
CA SER A 116 -3.88 1.69 -15.98
C SER A 116 -3.35 3.11 -15.80
N LYS A 117 -4.16 4.08 -16.19
CA LYS A 117 -3.87 5.49 -15.95
C LYS A 117 -3.91 5.79 -14.45
N ASN A 118 -2.97 6.58 -13.97
CA ASN A 118 -2.80 6.91 -12.57
C ASN A 118 -2.52 5.69 -11.65
N MET A 119 -2.23 4.51 -12.23
CA MET A 119 -1.81 3.36 -11.45
C MET A 119 -0.63 3.71 -10.54
N ASN A 120 -0.66 3.20 -9.32
CA ASN A 120 0.41 3.35 -8.34
C ASN A 120 0.43 2.12 -7.42
N PHE A 121 1.13 2.20 -6.30
CA PHE A 121 1.35 1.06 -5.41
C PHE A 121 0.94 1.38 -3.97
N ILE A 122 0.35 0.38 -3.29
CA ILE A 122 0.30 0.32 -1.84
C ILE A 122 1.72 0.47 -1.31
N GLY A 123 1.94 1.37 -0.35
CA GLY A 123 3.28 1.65 0.16
C GLY A 123 4.07 2.72 -0.61
N LEU A 124 3.44 3.35 -1.61
CA LEU A 124 3.93 4.58 -2.26
C LEU A 124 2.81 5.63 -2.35
N ALA A 125 1.62 5.23 -2.78
CA ALA A 125 0.51 6.17 -2.99
C ALA A 125 -0.58 6.10 -1.92
N GLY A 126 -0.27 5.55 -0.77
CA GLY A 126 -1.22 5.36 0.31
C GLY A 126 -1.76 3.94 0.42
N ARG A 127 -2.91 3.77 1.06
CA ARG A 127 -3.49 2.48 1.49
C ARG A 127 -2.54 1.65 2.36
N GLY A 128 -1.75 2.33 3.21
CA GLY A 128 -0.75 1.67 4.04
C GLY A 128 0.52 1.30 3.29
N GLY A 129 1.26 0.33 3.80
CA GLY A 129 2.52 -0.14 3.21
C GLY A 129 3.20 -1.21 4.06
N GLY A 130 4.03 -2.03 3.42
CA GLY A 130 4.70 -3.17 4.05
C GLY A 130 5.75 -2.79 5.11
N LEU A 131 6.21 -1.53 5.15
CA LEU A 131 7.06 -1.03 6.24
C LEU A 131 6.22 -0.58 7.44
N SER A 132 5.21 -1.40 7.78
CA SER A 132 4.40 -1.33 8.99
C SER A 132 4.09 -2.71 9.54
N GLU A 133 3.49 -2.79 10.74
CA GLU A 133 3.19 -4.09 11.38
C GLU A 133 2.01 -4.81 10.74
N VAL A 134 1.01 -4.07 10.27
CA VAL A 134 -0.18 -4.60 9.58
C VAL A 134 -0.61 -3.67 8.46
N VAL A 135 -1.15 -4.26 7.39
CA VAL A 135 -1.69 -3.53 6.22
C VAL A 135 -3.06 -4.11 5.87
N SER A 136 -4.01 -3.25 5.49
CA SER A 136 -5.28 -3.68 4.86
C SER A 136 -5.12 -3.59 3.34
N VAL A 137 -5.39 -4.68 2.63
CA VAL A 137 -5.21 -4.82 1.18
C VAL A 137 -6.44 -5.42 0.54
#